data_10c0dc59540a313e962d360aaf2abb05
#
_entry.id   10c0dc59540a313e962d360aaf2abb05
#
_cell.length_a   1.000
_cell.length_b   1.000
_cell.length_c   1.000
_cell.angle_alpha   90.00
_cell.angle_beta   90.00
_cell.angle_gamma   90.00
#
_symmetry.space_group_name_H-M   'P 1'
#
loop_
_entity.id
_entity.type
_entity.pdbx_description
1 polymer ?
#
loop_
_entity_poly.entity_id
_entity_poly.type
_entity_poly.pdbx_seq_one_letter_code
_entity_poly.pdbx_strand_id
1 'polypeptide(L)'
;VLVEGETDKVVARINELVREKQQLGQKVGVIATDETFLRYEADHVVSIGAREDEDAIARHLYKILREFDDWNVDAIYSESFATPRIGQAIMNRLLKAAGHQVIPV
;
A
#
# COMPACT_ATOMS: atom_id res chain seq x y z
N VAL A 1 -6.41 -0.16 -3.68
CA VAL A 1 -7.24 0.09 -2.49
C VAL A 1 -6.37 0.58 -1.36
N LEU A 2 -6.73 1.71 -0.79
CA LEU A 2 -6.13 2.22 0.44
C LEU A 2 -6.96 1.74 1.62
N VAL A 3 -6.28 1.29 2.68
CA VAL A 3 -6.95 0.92 3.92
C VAL A 3 -6.45 1.87 5.02
N GLU A 4 -7.38 2.52 5.70
CA GLU A 4 -7.05 3.50 6.73
C GLU A 4 -7.69 3.17 8.06
N GLY A 5 -7.00 3.54 9.15
CA GLY A 5 -7.45 3.29 10.49
C GLY A 5 -6.31 2.93 11.41
N GLU A 6 -6.61 2.25 12.49
CA GLU A 6 -5.63 1.78 13.45
C GLU A 6 -4.73 0.71 12.81
N THR A 7 -3.43 0.77 13.07
CA THR A 7 -2.43 -0.08 12.38
C THR A 7 -2.77 -1.57 12.42
N ASP A 8 -3.11 -2.12 13.57
CA ASP A 8 -3.42 -3.55 13.68
C ASP A 8 -4.64 -3.94 12.84
N LYS A 9 -5.64 -3.08 12.79
CA LYS A 9 -6.85 -3.30 11.99
C LYS A 9 -6.55 -3.19 10.50
N VAL A 10 -5.69 -2.24 10.11
CA VAL A 10 -5.26 -2.08 8.72
C VAL A 10 -4.52 -3.33 8.24
N VAL A 11 -3.57 -3.83 9.03
CA VAL A 11 -2.81 -5.03 8.68
C VAL A 11 -3.74 -6.24 8.54
N ALA A 12 -4.65 -6.43 9.47
CA ALA A 12 -5.59 -7.56 9.43
C ALA A 12 -6.48 -7.50 8.20
N ARG A 13 -7.01 -6.32 7.88
CA ARG A 13 -7.89 -6.15 6.71
C ARG A 13 -7.16 -6.35 5.40
N ILE A 14 -5.97 -5.79 5.26
CA ILE A 14 -5.17 -5.98 4.04
C ILE A 14 -4.83 -7.45 3.84
N ASN A 15 -4.39 -8.16 4.88
CA ASN A 15 -4.09 -9.59 4.76
C ASN A 15 -5.32 -10.41 4.35
N GLU A 16 -6.49 -10.06 4.87
CA GLU A 16 -7.74 -10.70 4.49
C GLU A 16 -8.04 -10.49 3.01
N LEU A 17 -7.92 -9.25 2.53
CA LEU A 17 -8.15 -8.92 1.12
C LEU A 17 -7.11 -9.59 0.20
N VAL A 18 -5.86 -9.66 0.63
CA VAL A 18 -4.80 -10.34 -0.11
C VAL A 18 -5.14 -11.82 -0.31
N ARG A 19 -5.56 -12.49 0.75
CA ARG A 19 -5.93 -13.91 0.66
C ARG A 19 -7.09 -14.15 -0.30
N GLU A 20 -8.09 -13.27 -0.29
CA GLU A 20 -9.22 -13.36 -1.22
C GLU A 20 -8.74 -13.28 -2.68
N LYS A 21 -7.84 -12.36 -2.99
CA LYS A 21 -7.32 -12.20 -4.35
C LYS A 21 -6.42 -13.37 -4.76
N GLN A 22 -5.61 -13.87 -3.85
CA GLN A 22 -4.74 -15.02 -4.12
C GLN A 22 -5.56 -16.28 -4.41
N GLN A 23 -6.70 -16.45 -3.75
CA GLN A 23 -7.61 -17.57 -4.03
C GLN A 23 -8.18 -17.50 -5.44
N LEU A 24 -8.26 -16.30 -6.02
CA LEU A 24 -8.69 -16.10 -7.40
C LEU A 24 -7.54 -16.24 -8.40
N GLY A 25 -6.35 -16.61 -7.95
CA GLY A 25 -5.18 -16.75 -8.81
C GLY A 25 -4.51 -15.42 -9.17
N GLN A 26 -4.83 -14.34 -8.46
CA GLN A 26 -4.28 -13.02 -8.74
C GLN A 26 -3.03 -12.74 -7.91
N LYS A 27 -2.10 -11.98 -8.50
CA LYS A 27 -0.90 -11.51 -7.80
C LYS A 27 -1.19 -10.18 -7.13
N VAL A 28 -0.74 -10.06 -5.89
CA VAL A 28 -1.05 -8.88 -5.07
C VAL A 28 0.23 -8.20 -4.61
N GLY A 29 0.26 -6.88 -4.74
CA GLY A 29 1.30 -6.03 -4.17
C GLY A 29 0.77 -5.25 -2.98
N VAL A 30 1.59 -5.08 -1.95
CA VAL A 30 1.25 -4.29 -0.77
C VAL A 30 2.32 -3.23 -0.55
N ILE A 31 1.88 -1.99 -0.37
CA ILE A 31 2.73 -0.87 0.02
C ILE A 31 2.60 -0.71 1.53
N ALA A 32 3.68 -0.94 2.25
CA ALA A 32 3.72 -0.92 3.70
C ALA A 32 4.75 0.08 4.22
N THR A 33 4.94 0.10 5.52
CA THR A 33 5.99 0.89 6.18
C THR A 33 7.04 -0.05 6.77
N ASP A 34 8.18 0.49 7.19
CA ASP A 34 9.22 -0.28 7.87
C ASP A 34 8.67 -1.00 9.10
N GLU A 35 7.68 -0.41 9.76
CA GLU A 35 7.09 -0.95 10.98
C GLU A 35 6.15 -2.13 10.74
N THR A 36 5.63 -2.28 9.51
CA THR A 36 4.57 -3.26 9.23
C THR A 36 4.87 -4.24 8.09
N PHE A 37 5.91 -3.99 7.28
CA PHE A 37 6.07 -4.75 6.03
C PHE A 37 6.26 -6.26 6.25
N LEU A 38 6.79 -6.69 7.38
CA LEU A 38 6.96 -8.12 7.72
C LEU A 38 5.65 -8.79 8.17
N ARG A 39 4.59 -8.01 8.38
CA ARG A 39 3.29 -8.52 8.84
C ARG A 39 2.36 -8.90 7.70
N TYR A 40 2.72 -8.62 6.44
CA TYR A 40 1.89 -8.90 5.27
C TYR A 40 2.32 -10.18 4.57
N GLU A 41 1.34 -10.86 3.97
CA GLU A 41 1.52 -12.13 3.28
C GLU A 41 1.16 -12.04 1.79
N ALA A 42 1.62 -11.00 1.11
CA ALA A 42 1.34 -10.81 -0.31
C ALA A 42 2.47 -11.34 -1.18
N ASP A 43 2.24 -11.41 -2.50
CA ASP A 43 3.25 -11.83 -3.47
C ASP A 43 4.43 -10.85 -3.49
N HIS A 44 4.13 -9.56 -3.39
CA HIS A 44 5.14 -8.51 -3.30
C HIS A 44 4.76 -7.54 -2.18
N VAL A 45 5.62 -7.42 -1.19
CA VAL A 45 5.45 -6.44 -0.11
C VAL A 45 6.64 -5.51 -0.13
N VAL A 46 6.39 -4.22 -0.25
CA VAL A 46 7.46 -3.22 -0.32
C VAL A 46 7.24 -2.18 0.77
N SER A 47 8.31 -1.91 1.54
CA SER A 47 8.29 -0.81 2.50
C SER A 47 8.63 0.49 1.79
N ILE A 48 7.82 1.52 2.04
CA ILE A 48 8.03 2.85 1.48
C ILE A 48 8.91 3.72 2.39
N GLY A 49 9.30 3.18 3.55
CA GLY A 49 10.10 3.86 4.56
C GLY A 49 9.41 3.86 5.91
N ALA A 50 10.02 4.51 6.89
CA ALA A 50 9.40 4.66 8.20
C ALA A 50 8.17 5.57 8.09
N ARG A 51 7.10 5.22 8.82
CA ARG A 51 5.84 5.97 8.76
C ARG A 51 6.02 7.46 9.08
N GLU A 52 6.97 7.78 9.96
CA GLU A 52 7.23 9.16 10.36
C GLU A 52 8.13 9.91 9.37
N ASP A 53 8.77 9.22 8.44
CA ASP A 53 9.66 9.82 7.45
C ASP A 53 8.88 10.13 6.16
N GLU A 54 8.13 11.21 6.19
CA GLU A 54 7.27 11.61 5.08
C GLU A 54 8.06 11.95 3.82
N ASP A 55 9.29 12.47 3.96
CA ASP A 55 10.13 12.76 2.82
C ASP A 55 10.58 11.48 2.11
N ALA A 56 10.91 10.44 2.86
CA ALA A 56 11.24 9.14 2.28
C ALA A 56 10.04 8.53 1.55
N ILE A 57 8.85 8.62 2.15
CA ILE A 57 7.62 8.15 1.53
C ILE A 57 7.40 8.84 0.19
N ALA A 58 7.50 10.16 0.16
CA ALA A 58 7.32 10.93 -1.07
C ALA A 58 8.33 10.55 -2.16
N ARG A 59 9.59 10.35 -1.78
CA ARG A 59 10.65 10.01 -2.74
C ARG A 59 10.49 8.60 -3.32
N HIS A 60 10.02 7.65 -2.52
CA HIS A 60 9.98 6.25 -2.91
C HIS A 60 8.70 5.84 -3.62
N LEU A 61 7.63 6.61 -3.45
CA LEU A 61 6.32 6.20 -3.95
C LEU A 61 6.30 5.91 -5.46
N TYR A 62 6.82 6.82 -6.28
CA TYR A 62 6.82 6.64 -7.72
C TYR A 62 7.66 5.45 -8.17
N LYS A 63 8.79 5.23 -7.50
CA LYS A 63 9.65 4.08 -7.78
C LYS A 63 8.92 2.76 -7.48
N ILE A 64 8.25 2.70 -6.34
CA ILE A 64 7.52 1.51 -5.92
C ILE A 64 6.37 1.20 -6.87
N LEU A 65 5.61 2.21 -7.28
CA LEU A 65 4.53 2.01 -8.23
C LEU A 65 5.03 1.51 -9.57
N ARG A 66 6.19 2.00 -10.01
CA ARG A 66 6.82 1.50 -11.25
C ARG A 66 7.26 0.06 -11.10
N GLU A 67 7.83 -0.33 -9.97
CA GLU A 67 8.21 -1.72 -9.71
C GLU A 67 7.00 -2.65 -9.76
N PHE A 68 5.86 -2.23 -9.20
CA PHE A 68 4.64 -3.03 -9.26
C PHE A 68 4.13 -3.18 -10.69
N ASP A 69 4.26 -2.15 -11.52
CA ASP A 69 3.92 -2.28 -12.94
C ASP A 69 4.81 -3.30 -13.64
N ASP A 70 6.11 -3.30 -13.33
CA ASP A 70 7.07 -4.26 -13.90
C ASP A 70 6.78 -5.69 -13.46
N TRP A 71 6.28 -5.89 -12.24
CA TRP A 71 5.94 -7.20 -11.70
C TRP A 71 4.58 -7.70 -12.14
N ASN A 72 3.81 -6.88 -12.85
CA ASN A 72 2.46 -7.22 -13.35
C ASN A 72 1.53 -7.70 -12.23
N VAL A 73 1.51 -7.00 -11.11
CA VAL A 73 0.56 -7.33 -10.04
C VAL A 73 -0.86 -6.97 -10.47
N ASP A 74 -1.80 -7.82 -10.09
CA ASP A 74 -3.22 -7.65 -10.46
C ASP A 74 -3.95 -6.69 -9.51
N ALA A 75 -3.50 -6.58 -8.28
CA ALA A 75 -4.10 -5.71 -7.28
C ALA A 75 -3.03 -5.11 -6.38
N ILE A 76 -3.24 -3.86 -5.97
CA ILE A 76 -2.35 -3.15 -5.06
C ILE A 76 -3.16 -2.69 -3.86
N TYR A 77 -2.68 -3.05 -2.68
CA TYR A 77 -3.23 -2.56 -1.41
C TYR A 77 -2.19 -1.72 -0.71
N SER A 78 -2.60 -0.66 -0.07
CA SER A 78 -1.70 0.26 0.61
C SER A 78 -2.27 0.74 1.92
N GLU A 79 -1.40 0.94 2.90
CA GLU A 79 -1.74 1.72 4.08
C GLU A 79 -1.93 3.18 3.66
N SER A 80 -2.71 3.92 4.43
CA SER A 80 -2.91 5.34 4.19
C SER A 80 -1.74 6.15 4.77
N PHE A 81 -1.26 7.11 3.99
CA PHE A 81 -0.17 8.01 4.38
C PHE A 81 -0.65 9.46 4.38
N ALA A 82 -1.93 9.69 4.66
CA ALA A 82 -2.53 11.01 4.63
C ALA A 82 -1.96 11.91 5.72
N THR A 83 -0.87 12.59 5.42
CA THR A 83 -0.21 13.54 6.31
C THR A 83 -0.08 14.89 5.60
N PRO A 84 0.01 16.01 6.34
CA PRO A 84 0.14 17.33 5.73
C PRO A 84 1.37 17.51 4.85
N ARG A 85 2.43 16.74 5.07
CA ARG A 85 3.71 16.90 4.38
C ARG A 85 3.82 16.15 3.06
N ILE A 86 3.02 15.09 2.88
CA ILE A 86 3.11 14.25 1.67
C ILE A 86 2.61 15.00 0.44
N GLY A 87 1.71 15.94 0.62
CA GLY A 87 1.16 16.71 -0.47
C GLY A 87 0.05 15.97 -1.23
N GLN A 88 -0.86 16.75 -1.76
CA GLN A 88 -2.06 16.21 -2.41
C GLN A 88 -1.75 15.48 -3.71
N ALA A 89 -0.77 15.96 -4.48
CA ALA A 89 -0.42 15.33 -5.75
C ALA A 89 0.07 13.89 -5.55
N ILE A 90 0.85 13.66 -4.50
CA ILE A 90 1.36 12.32 -4.18
C ILE A 90 0.23 11.41 -3.70
N MET A 91 -0.65 11.90 -2.83
CA MET A 91 -1.80 11.14 -2.40
C MET A 91 -2.75 10.82 -3.55
N ASN A 92 -2.97 11.77 -4.47
CA ASN A 92 -3.78 11.52 -5.66
C ASN A 92 -3.16 10.45 -6.55
N ARG A 93 -1.85 10.43 -6.70
CA ARG A 93 -1.15 9.41 -7.48
C ARG A 93 -1.32 8.03 -6.83
N LEU A 94 -1.20 7.96 -5.51
CA LEU A 94 -1.40 6.72 -4.78
C LEU A 94 -2.85 6.22 -4.90
N LEU A 95 -3.82 7.10 -4.73
CA LEU A 95 -5.23 6.79 -4.90
C LEU A 95 -5.53 6.26 -6.30
N LYS A 96 -4.95 6.87 -7.33
CA LYS A 96 -5.14 6.43 -8.71
C LYS A 96 -4.60 5.01 -8.91
N ALA A 97 -3.41 4.72 -8.40
CA ALA A 97 -2.83 3.37 -8.47
C ALA A 97 -3.66 2.34 -7.72
N ALA A 98 -4.32 2.76 -6.65
CA ALA A 98 -5.16 1.92 -5.80
C ALA A 98 -6.62 1.83 -6.28
N GLY A 99 -6.95 2.34 -7.47
CA GLY A 99 -8.29 2.27 -8.02
C GLY A 99 -9.30 3.23 -7.38
N HIS A 100 -8.83 4.28 -6.73
CA HIS A 100 -9.65 5.30 -6.06
C HIS A 100 -10.54 4.77 -4.94
N GLN A 101 -10.20 3.62 -4.37
CA GLN A 101 -10.97 3.03 -3.27
C GLN A 101 -10.25 3.21 -1.94
N VAL A 102 -10.99 3.64 -0.93
CA VAL A 102 -10.50 3.77 0.44
C VAL A 102 -11.42 2.99 1.37
N ILE A 103 -10.85 2.09 2.17
CA ILE A 103 -11.60 1.28 3.12
C ILE A 103 -11.22 1.73 4.54
N PRO A 104 -12.14 2.32 5.30
CA PRO A 104 -11.90 2.60 6.72
C PRO A 104 -12.06 1.33 7.56
N VAL A 105 -11.23 1.20 8.56
CA VAL A 105 -11.32 0.07 9.50
C VAL A 105 -11.29 0.50 10.96
#